data_8530ec934b0f4aa3daaa40377435d00b
#
_entry.id   8530ec934b0f4aa3daaa40377435d00b
#
_cell.length_a   1.000
_cell.length_b   1.000
_cell.length_c   1.000
_cell.angle_alpha   90.00
_cell.angle_beta   90.00
_cell.angle_gamma   90.00
#
_symmetry.space_group_name_H-M   'P 1'
#
loop_
_entity.id
_entity.type
_entity.pdbx_description
1 polymer ?
#
loop_
_entity_poly.entity_id
_entity_poly.type
_entity_poly.pdbx_seq_one_letter_code
_entity_poly.pdbx_strand_id
1 'polypeptide(L)'
;RGGTTLKVLLIGIRQYQDIASLSCDVLRSFALSDPEIASRCTIRIREIADTDDNVAVVEQEDGWDPDVVGFSSYVWGHERCLVLARSFKDARADRFVLMGGPHVHGIEVDILRNNASIDLVSFGDGELVFRELLSRLLREQPLLLEDGAGGIPGTVVRHLHGFQTSQGPTD
;
A
#
# COMPACT_ATOMS: atom_id res chain seq x y z
N ARG A 1 13.65 9.50 17.21
CA ARG A 1 13.63 8.05 17.50
C ARG A 1 14.72 7.39 16.67
N GLY A 2 15.82 6.98 17.29
CA GLY A 2 16.94 6.37 16.58
C GLY A 2 16.59 4.95 16.13
N GLY A 3 16.81 4.65 14.84
CA GLY A 3 17.12 3.31 14.38
C GLY A 3 16.01 2.28 14.19
N THR A 4 14.71 2.62 14.27
CA THR A 4 13.64 1.64 14.01
C THR A 4 13.47 1.44 12.52
N THR A 5 13.65 0.19 12.05
CA THR A 5 13.43 -0.19 10.65
C THR A 5 11.93 -0.17 10.34
N LEU A 6 11.52 0.51 9.27
CA LEU A 6 10.13 0.51 8.79
C LEU A 6 9.78 -0.87 8.21
N LYS A 7 8.76 -1.50 8.75
CA LYS A 7 8.28 -2.81 8.31
C LYS A 7 7.15 -2.67 7.31
N VAL A 8 7.35 -3.16 6.12
CA VAL A 8 6.40 -3.05 5.01
C VAL A 8 5.98 -4.43 4.55
N LEU A 9 4.67 -4.68 4.53
CA LEU A 9 4.07 -5.90 4.02
C LEU A 9 3.36 -5.61 2.69
N LEU A 10 3.77 -6.27 1.62
CA LEU A 10 3.06 -6.26 0.35
C LEU A 10 2.24 -7.53 0.20
N ILE A 11 0.97 -7.39 -0.16
CA ILE A 11 0.04 -8.49 -0.33
C ILE A 11 -0.41 -8.57 -1.78
N GLY A 12 -0.18 -9.74 -2.40
CA GLY A 12 -0.70 -10.12 -3.68
C GLY A 12 -1.73 -11.26 -3.54
N ILE A 13 -2.84 -11.19 -4.28
CA ILE A 13 -3.84 -12.27 -4.32
C ILE A 13 -3.67 -13.02 -5.63
N ARG A 14 -3.33 -14.29 -5.53
CA ARG A 14 -3.09 -15.14 -6.70
C ARG A 14 -4.41 -15.48 -7.40
N GLN A 15 -4.41 -15.39 -8.71
CA GLN A 15 -5.52 -15.88 -9.54
C GLN A 15 -5.45 -17.40 -9.68
N TYR A 16 -4.23 -17.96 -9.73
CA TYR A 16 -3.96 -19.39 -9.88
C TYR A 16 -2.96 -19.83 -8.81
N GLN A 17 -3.08 -21.08 -8.34
CA GLN A 17 -2.26 -21.58 -7.23
C GLN A 17 -0.75 -21.54 -7.53
N ASP A 18 -0.35 -21.72 -8.77
CA ASP A 18 1.05 -21.89 -9.17
C ASP A 18 1.70 -20.62 -9.76
N ILE A 19 0.96 -19.49 -9.83
CA ILE A 19 1.47 -18.26 -10.42
C ILE A 19 1.53 -17.16 -9.37
N ALA A 20 2.74 -16.77 -8.98
CA ALA A 20 2.96 -15.62 -8.12
C ALA A 20 2.71 -14.30 -8.86
N SER A 21 2.23 -13.29 -8.15
CA SER A 21 2.09 -11.94 -8.69
C SER A 21 3.46 -11.28 -8.78
N LEU A 22 3.92 -10.96 -9.98
CA LEU A 22 5.19 -10.24 -10.17
C LEU A 22 5.13 -8.80 -9.67
N SER A 23 3.95 -8.21 -9.50
CA SER A 23 3.80 -6.80 -9.13
C SER A 23 4.45 -6.47 -7.78
N CYS A 24 4.24 -7.29 -6.77
CA CYS A 24 4.85 -7.08 -5.45
C CYS A 24 6.38 -7.21 -5.49
N ASP A 25 6.91 -8.16 -6.27
CA ASP A 25 8.36 -8.34 -6.42
C ASP A 25 9.01 -7.16 -7.15
N VAL A 26 8.35 -6.63 -8.18
CA VAL A 26 8.81 -5.44 -8.92
C VAL A 26 8.83 -4.23 -8.01
N LEU A 27 7.76 -3.97 -7.25
CA LEU A 27 7.69 -2.86 -6.29
C LEU A 27 8.80 -2.97 -5.24
N ARG A 28 9.00 -4.15 -4.65
CA ARG A 28 10.06 -4.39 -3.66
C ARG A 28 11.44 -4.15 -4.25
N SER A 29 11.72 -4.74 -5.40
CA SER A 29 13.03 -4.63 -6.04
C SER A 29 13.36 -3.19 -6.43
N PHE A 30 12.38 -2.47 -6.97
CA PHE A 30 12.53 -1.06 -7.34
C PHE A 30 12.75 -0.17 -6.11
N ALA A 31 11.97 -0.36 -5.04
CA ALA A 31 12.13 0.42 -3.81
C ALA A 31 13.49 0.16 -3.14
N LEU A 32 13.95 -1.11 -3.09
CA LEU A 32 15.24 -1.46 -2.49
C LEU A 32 16.44 -1.07 -3.35
N SER A 33 16.25 -0.59 -4.57
CA SER A 33 17.32 0.04 -5.36
C SER A 33 17.75 1.40 -4.79
N ASP A 34 16.91 2.02 -3.96
CA ASP A 34 17.25 3.23 -3.20
C ASP A 34 18.03 2.85 -1.94
N PRO A 35 19.28 3.34 -1.73
CA PRO A 35 20.12 2.96 -0.58
C PRO A 35 19.53 3.35 0.77
N GLU A 36 18.79 4.46 0.87
CA GLU A 36 18.13 4.88 2.11
C GLU A 36 17.03 3.90 2.48
N ILE A 37 16.18 3.54 1.53
CA ILE A 37 15.10 2.56 1.73
C ILE A 37 15.70 1.19 2.06
N ALA A 38 16.71 0.73 1.32
CA ALA A 38 17.36 -0.55 1.56
C ALA A 38 17.95 -0.68 2.97
N SER A 39 18.46 0.43 3.52
CA SER A 39 19.08 0.43 4.86
C SER A 39 18.08 0.59 6.02
N ARG A 40 16.88 1.13 5.74
CA ARG A 40 15.90 1.54 6.77
C ARG A 40 14.54 0.85 6.66
N CYS A 41 14.29 0.04 5.61
CA CYS A 41 13.06 -0.70 5.43
C CYS A 41 13.31 -2.21 5.39
N THR A 42 12.37 -2.97 5.94
CA THR A 42 12.24 -4.40 5.66
C THR A 42 10.93 -4.62 4.92
N ILE A 43 11.01 -5.14 3.69
CA ILE A 43 9.85 -5.34 2.83
C ILE A 43 9.60 -6.85 2.68
N ARG A 44 8.48 -7.32 3.21
CA ARG A 44 7.96 -8.68 3.02
C ARG A 44 6.89 -8.73 1.95
N ILE A 45 6.78 -9.85 1.28
CA ILE A 45 5.69 -10.15 0.35
C ILE A 45 4.93 -11.36 0.87
N ARG A 46 3.60 -11.24 0.90
CA ARG A 46 2.69 -12.35 1.17
C ARG A 46 1.79 -12.56 -0.04
N GLU A 47 1.99 -13.68 -0.69
CA GLU A 47 1.08 -14.17 -1.73
C GLU A 47 -0.04 -14.99 -1.08
N ILE A 48 -1.29 -14.63 -1.36
CA ILE A 48 -2.48 -15.27 -0.80
C ILE A 48 -3.16 -16.09 -1.90
N ALA A 49 -3.39 -17.38 -1.62
CA ALA A 49 -4.19 -18.27 -2.45
C ALA A 49 -5.66 -18.23 -2.03
N ASP A 50 -6.57 -18.67 -2.92
CA ASP A 50 -8.01 -18.75 -2.62
C ASP A 50 -8.34 -19.65 -1.42
N THR A 51 -7.48 -20.62 -1.15
CA THR A 51 -7.61 -21.56 -0.03
C THR A 51 -7.14 -21.00 1.31
N ASP A 52 -6.44 -19.85 1.32
CA ASP A 52 -5.95 -19.25 2.55
C ASP A 52 -7.09 -18.59 3.32
N ASP A 53 -7.17 -18.84 4.62
CA ASP A 53 -8.13 -18.19 5.51
C ASP A 53 -7.68 -16.76 5.85
N ASN A 54 -8.56 -15.77 5.71
CA ASN A 54 -8.22 -14.37 5.94
C ASN A 54 -7.83 -14.08 7.39
N VAL A 55 -8.48 -14.74 8.36
CA VAL A 55 -8.17 -14.52 9.78
C VAL A 55 -6.78 -15.05 10.07
N ALA A 56 -6.47 -16.26 9.61
CA ALA A 56 -5.15 -16.85 9.80
C ALA A 56 -4.03 -16.03 9.12
N VAL A 57 -4.29 -15.47 7.93
CA VAL A 57 -3.34 -14.59 7.25
C VAL A 57 -3.07 -13.34 8.08
N VAL A 58 -4.11 -12.68 8.58
CA VAL A 58 -3.96 -11.46 9.38
C VAL A 58 -3.24 -11.75 10.68
N GLU A 59 -3.63 -12.79 11.42
CA GLU A 59 -2.98 -13.17 12.68
C GLU A 59 -1.49 -13.49 12.50
N GLN A 60 -1.14 -14.22 11.44
CA GLN A 60 0.25 -14.57 11.14
C GLN A 60 1.09 -13.33 10.83
N GLU A 61 0.59 -12.43 9.99
CA GLU A 61 1.33 -11.25 9.55
C GLU A 61 1.31 -10.14 10.62
N ASP A 62 0.24 -10.03 11.41
CA ASP A 62 0.15 -9.10 12.54
C ASP A 62 1.20 -9.43 13.61
N GLY A 63 1.54 -10.70 13.80
CA GLY A 63 2.65 -11.13 14.67
C GLY A 63 4.02 -10.59 14.23
N TRP A 64 4.20 -10.23 12.97
CA TRP A 64 5.39 -9.50 12.49
C TRP A 64 5.27 -8.00 12.69
N ASP A 65 4.07 -7.50 12.94
CA ASP A 65 3.74 -6.09 13.23
C ASP A 65 4.21 -5.12 12.14
N PRO A 66 3.67 -5.20 10.90
CA PRO A 66 4.01 -4.27 9.84
C PRO A 66 3.50 -2.85 10.13
N ASP A 67 4.30 -1.84 9.80
CA ASP A 67 3.92 -0.42 9.89
C ASP A 67 3.09 0.00 8.67
N VAL A 68 3.40 -0.60 7.52
CA VAL A 68 2.76 -0.33 6.24
C VAL A 68 2.27 -1.63 5.64
N VAL A 69 1.01 -1.66 5.17
CA VAL A 69 0.45 -2.79 4.42
C VAL A 69 -0.03 -2.29 3.06
N GLY A 70 0.52 -2.86 2.00
CA GLY A 70 0.19 -2.53 0.62
C GLY A 70 -0.47 -3.70 -0.10
N PHE A 71 -1.54 -3.39 -0.82
CA PHE A 71 -2.30 -4.37 -1.60
C PHE A 71 -2.14 -4.13 -3.10
N SER A 72 -1.78 -5.19 -3.84
CA SER A 72 -1.84 -5.20 -5.30
C SER A 72 -3.19 -5.73 -5.75
N SER A 73 -4.08 -4.81 -6.14
CA SER A 73 -5.48 -5.09 -6.46
C SER A 73 -5.68 -5.40 -7.94
N TYR A 74 -6.18 -6.60 -8.19
CA TYR A 74 -6.68 -7.07 -9.48
C TYR A 74 -8.17 -7.39 -9.36
N VAL A 75 -8.87 -7.48 -10.49
CA VAL A 75 -10.32 -7.72 -10.53
C VAL A 75 -10.75 -8.96 -9.73
N TRP A 76 -9.97 -10.03 -9.75
CA TRP A 76 -10.29 -11.29 -9.04
C TRP A 76 -10.06 -11.24 -7.53
N GLY A 77 -9.23 -10.31 -7.03
CA GLY A 77 -8.86 -10.22 -5.62
C GLY A 77 -9.30 -8.93 -4.92
N HIS A 78 -9.96 -8.01 -5.63
CA HIS A 78 -10.26 -6.69 -5.11
C HIS A 78 -11.05 -6.71 -3.80
N GLU A 79 -12.19 -7.40 -3.79
CA GLU A 79 -13.04 -7.51 -2.58
C GLU A 79 -12.27 -8.10 -1.39
N ARG A 80 -11.43 -9.08 -1.66
CA ARG A 80 -10.60 -9.70 -0.62
C ARG A 80 -9.54 -8.73 -0.08
N CYS A 81 -8.94 -7.91 -0.95
CA CYS A 81 -8.04 -6.83 -0.50
C CYS A 81 -8.76 -5.86 0.45
N LEU A 82 -10.00 -5.48 0.16
CA LEU A 82 -10.80 -4.59 1.03
C LEU A 82 -11.07 -5.21 2.40
N VAL A 83 -11.44 -6.50 2.44
CA VAL A 83 -11.66 -7.24 3.69
C VAL A 83 -10.38 -7.29 4.51
N LEU A 84 -9.26 -7.68 3.91
CA LEU A 84 -7.96 -7.76 4.58
C LEU A 84 -7.47 -6.38 5.05
N ALA A 85 -7.63 -5.33 4.24
CA ALA A 85 -7.27 -3.96 4.62
C ALA A 85 -7.99 -3.53 5.89
N ARG A 86 -9.29 -3.86 6.01
CA ARG A 86 -10.08 -3.61 7.20
C ARG A 86 -9.54 -4.37 8.40
N SER A 87 -9.29 -5.67 8.25
CA SER A 87 -8.79 -6.51 9.36
C SER A 87 -7.42 -6.03 9.87
N PHE A 88 -6.50 -5.64 8.97
CA PHE A 88 -5.22 -5.07 9.37
C PHE A 88 -5.37 -3.73 10.09
N LYS A 89 -6.31 -2.89 9.68
CA LYS A 89 -6.57 -1.59 10.31
C LYS A 89 -7.25 -1.75 11.67
N ASP A 90 -8.15 -2.74 11.80
CA ASP A 90 -8.82 -3.07 13.07
C ASP A 90 -7.82 -3.63 14.10
N ALA A 91 -6.83 -4.42 13.66
CA ALA A 91 -5.78 -4.95 14.51
C ALA A 91 -4.83 -3.84 15.04
N ARG A 92 -4.50 -2.85 14.19
CA ARG A 92 -3.67 -1.70 14.57
C ARG A 92 -4.07 -0.45 13.78
N ALA A 93 -4.76 0.49 14.43
CA ALA A 93 -5.40 1.64 13.80
C ALA A 93 -4.42 2.66 13.18
N ASP A 94 -3.21 2.79 13.70
CA ASP A 94 -2.17 3.69 13.19
C ASP A 94 -1.34 3.11 12.04
N ARG A 95 -1.58 1.83 11.67
CA ARG A 95 -0.97 1.19 10.52
C ARG A 95 -1.34 1.91 9.22
N PHE A 96 -0.37 2.20 8.38
CA PHE A 96 -0.61 2.81 7.09
C PHE A 96 -1.02 1.75 6.05
N VAL A 97 -2.17 1.93 5.42
CA VAL A 97 -2.70 0.99 4.43
C VAL A 97 -2.82 1.66 3.07
N LEU A 98 -2.17 1.06 2.07
CA LEU A 98 -2.25 1.51 0.69
C LEU A 98 -2.78 0.42 -0.25
N MET A 99 -3.42 0.85 -1.32
CA MET A 99 -3.91 -0.02 -2.39
C MET A 99 -3.48 0.53 -3.75
N GLY A 100 -2.99 -0.36 -4.61
CA GLY A 100 -2.65 -0.05 -5.99
C GLY A 100 -3.01 -1.22 -6.89
N GLY A 101 -2.52 -1.19 -8.12
CA GLY A 101 -2.72 -2.24 -9.10
C GLY A 101 -3.76 -1.88 -10.18
N PRO A 102 -3.90 -2.71 -11.21
CA PRO A 102 -4.69 -2.36 -12.40
C PRO A 102 -6.17 -2.09 -12.14
N HIS A 103 -6.75 -2.72 -11.10
CA HIS A 103 -8.19 -2.61 -10.83
C HIS A 103 -8.61 -1.29 -10.19
N VAL A 104 -7.68 -0.56 -9.57
CA VAL A 104 -8.05 0.68 -8.87
C VAL A 104 -8.26 1.87 -9.80
N HIS A 105 -7.76 1.78 -11.03
CA HIS A 105 -7.79 2.89 -11.99
C HIS A 105 -9.23 3.30 -12.35
N GLY A 106 -9.54 4.56 -12.15
CA GLY A 106 -10.88 5.14 -12.41
C GLY A 106 -11.89 4.98 -11.27
N ILE A 107 -11.55 4.25 -10.19
CA ILE A 107 -12.41 4.07 -9.00
C ILE A 107 -11.69 4.45 -7.69
N GLU A 108 -10.52 5.05 -7.77
CA GLU A 108 -9.64 5.36 -6.64
C GLU A 108 -10.31 6.21 -5.55
N VAL A 109 -11.09 7.21 -5.96
CA VAL A 109 -11.83 8.09 -5.04
C VAL A 109 -12.96 7.32 -4.35
N ASP A 110 -13.67 6.45 -5.09
CA ASP A 110 -14.75 5.65 -4.54
C ASP A 110 -14.22 4.58 -3.57
N ILE A 111 -13.05 4.01 -3.85
CA ILE A 111 -12.37 3.11 -2.93
C ILE A 111 -12.14 3.81 -1.59
N LEU A 112 -11.54 4.99 -1.58
CA LEU A 112 -11.29 5.74 -0.34
C LEU A 112 -12.58 6.19 0.34
N ARG A 113 -13.58 6.64 -0.42
CA ARG A 113 -14.86 7.09 0.13
C ARG A 113 -15.57 5.99 0.89
N ASN A 114 -15.56 4.78 0.35
CA ASN A 114 -16.31 3.65 0.88
C ASN A 114 -15.52 2.78 1.87
N ASN A 115 -14.20 2.96 1.97
CA ASN A 115 -13.33 2.11 2.79
C ASN A 115 -12.41 2.94 3.69
N ALA A 116 -12.86 3.20 4.93
CA ALA A 116 -12.09 3.98 5.91
C ALA A 116 -10.75 3.34 6.31
N SER A 117 -10.57 2.05 6.01
CA SER A 117 -9.36 1.30 6.32
C SER A 117 -8.19 1.58 5.37
N ILE A 118 -8.43 2.30 4.26
CA ILE A 118 -7.41 2.60 3.25
C ILE A 118 -7.02 4.07 3.36
N ASP A 119 -5.73 4.33 3.46
CA ASP A 119 -5.17 5.69 3.64
C ASP A 119 -4.76 6.31 2.30
N LEU A 120 -4.29 5.47 1.35
CA LEU A 120 -3.84 5.91 0.03
C LEU A 120 -4.22 4.91 -1.05
N VAL A 121 -4.68 5.42 -2.20
CA VAL A 121 -4.83 4.63 -3.44
C VAL A 121 -3.87 5.19 -4.49
N SER A 122 -3.07 4.29 -5.09
CA SER A 122 -2.13 4.60 -6.18
C SER A 122 -2.72 4.15 -7.51
N PHE A 123 -2.87 5.08 -8.45
CA PHE A 123 -3.30 4.84 -9.84
C PHE A 123 -2.24 5.21 -10.88
N GLY A 124 -1.08 5.72 -10.43
CA GLY A 124 0.08 6.04 -11.27
C GLY A 124 1.05 4.88 -11.41
N ASP A 125 2.29 5.21 -11.78
CA ASP A 125 3.38 4.23 -11.83
C ASP A 125 3.70 3.71 -10.44
N GLY A 126 3.26 2.49 -10.16
CA GLY A 126 3.29 1.89 -8.83
C GLY A 126 4.68 1.92 -8.21
N GLU A 127 5.72 1.67 -8.99
CA GLU A 127 7.11 1.65 -8.56
C GLU A 127 7.59 3.03 -8.07
N LEU A 128 7.29 4.07 -8.83
CA LEU A 128 7.66 5.45 -8.49
C LEU A 128 6.88 5.94 -7.27
N VAL A 129 5.56 5.69 -7.25
CA VAL A 129 4.70 6.04 -6.12
C VAL A 129 5.15 5.35 -4.85
N PHE A 130 5.40 4.04 -4.91
CA PHE A 130 5.76 3.26 -3.74
C PHE A 130 7.11 3.68 -3.16
N ARG A 131 8.12 3.90 -4.00
CA ARG A 131 9.43 4.40 -3.57
C ARG A 131 9.32 5.79 -2.92
N GLU A 132 8.60 6.73 -3.55
CA GLU A 132 8.40 8.06 -3.01
C GLU A 132 7.64 8.05 -1.69
N LEU A 133 6.59 7.20 -1.57
CA LEU A 133 5.85 7.00 -0.34
C LEU A 133 6.77 6.55 0.81
N LEU A 134 7.57 5.51 0.59
CA LEU A 134 8.50 5.01 1.62
C LEU A 134 9.53 6.08 2.00
N SER A 135 10.07 6.80 1.02
CA SER A 135 10.99 7.91 1.26
C SER A 135 10.40 8.98 2.17
N ARG A 136 9.14 9.38 1.91
CA ARG A 136 8.44 10.37 2.76
C ARG A 136 8.15 9.85 4.15
N LEU A 137 7.68 8.60 4.27
CA LEU A 137 7.43 7.98 5.57
C LEU A 137 8.72 7.89 6.43
N LEU A 138 9.84 7.53 5.83
CA LEU A 138 11.14 7.47 6.51
C LEU A 138 11.64 8.83 6.99
N ARG A 139 11.28 9.90 6.27
CA ARG A 139 11.67 11.28 6.58
C ARG A 139 10.62 12.05 7.38
N GLU A 140 9.52 11.36 7.76
CA GLU A 140 8.37 11.97 8.43
C GLU A 140 7.81 13.19 7.66
N GLN A 141 7.89 13.13 6.33
CA GLN A 141 7.38 14.18 5.45
C GLN A 141 5.88 13.99 5.20
N PRO A 142 5.11 15.09 5.08
CA PRO A 142 3.69 15.00 4.79
C PRO A 142 3.46 14.38 3.41
N LEU A 143 2.45 13.53 3.29
CA LEU A 143 2.03 12.95 2.01
C LEU A 143 1.27 13.97 1.15
N LEU A 144 0.69 14.98 1.80
CA LEU A 144 0.03 16.15 1.20
C LEU A 144 0.43 17.39 1.99
N LEU A 145 0.56 18.52 1.31
CA LEU A 145 0.64 19.84 1.93
C LEU A 145 -0.77 20.37 2.14
N GLU A 146 -0.95 21.31 3.09
CA GLU A 146 -2.26 21.90 3.43
C GLU A 146 -2.92 22.60 2.24
N ASP A 147 -2.14 23.13 1.32
CA ASP A 147 -2.59 23.76 0.07
C ASP A 147 -2.83 22.79 -1.09
N GLY A 148 -2.65 21.50 -0.85
CA GLY A 148 -2.76 20.46 -1.87
C GLY A 148 -1.59 20.37 -2.83
N ALA A 149 -0.59 21.22 -2.69
CA ALA A 149 0.65 21.12 -3.46
C ALA A 149 1.54 20.00 -2.92
N GLY A 150 2.39 19.45 -3.75
CA GLY A 150 3.45 18.53 -3.33
C GLY A 150 2.99 17.10 -2.98
N GLY A 151 1.78 16.69 -3.34
CA GLY A 151 1.35 15.28 -3.27
C GLY A 151 2.22 14.36 -4.13
N ILE A 152 2.16 13.05 -3.89
CA ILE A 152 2.80 12.06 -4.75
C ILE A 152 1.94 11.94 -6.02
N PRO A 153 2.47 12.24 -7.23
CA PRO A 153 1.69 12.12 -8.47
C PRO A 153 1.12 10.72 -8.66
N GLY A 154 -0.12 10.63 -9.14
CA GLY A 154 -0.79 9.33 -9.32
C GLY A 154 -1.34 8.72 -8.05
N THR A 155 -1.64 9.53 -7.03
CA THR A 155 -2.26 9.06 -5.79
C THR A 155 -3.50 9.86 -5.41
N VAL A 156 -4.41 9.18 -4.69
CA VAL A 156 -5.44 9.83 -3.86
C VAL A 156 -5.16 9.47 -2.42
N VAL A 157 -5.10 10.47 -1.55
CA VAL A 157 -4.75 10.31 -0.14
C VAL A 157 -5.91 10.77 0.74
N ARG A 158 -6.17 10.02 1.80
CA ARG A 158 -7.12 10.41 2.86
C ARG A 158 -6.47 11.42 3.79
N HIS A 159 -7.21 12.47 4.12
CA HIS A 159 -6.84 13.42 5.17
C HIS A 159 -8.06 13.75 6.05
N LEU A 160 -7.85 14.50 7.13
CA LEU A 160 -8.87 14.76 8.16
C LEU A 160 -10.16 15.38 7.62
N HIS A 161 -10.11 16.10 6.49
CA HIS A 161 -11.25 16.83 5.92
C HIS A 161 -11.73 16.27 4.57
N GLY A 162 -11.30 15.06 4.16
CA GLY A 162 -11.73 14.44 2.90
C GLY A 162 -10.63 13.68 2.17
N PHE A 163 -10.61 13.79 0.85
CA PHE A 163 -9.62 13.17 -0.03
C PHE A 163 -8.99 14.20 -0.92
N GLN A 164 -7.73 13.99 -1.25
CA GLN A 164 -7.05 14.82 -2.22
C GLN A 164 -6.38 13.96 -3.28
N THR A 165 -6.63 14.31 -4.55
CA THR A 165 -6.00 13.69 -5.70
C THR A 165 -4.81 14.54 -6.10
N SER A 166 -3.63 13.93 -6.16
CA SER A 166 -2.48 14.52 -6.82
C SER A 166 -2.61 14.26 -8.31
N GLN A 167 -2.49 15.29 -9.14
CA GLN A 167 -2.48 15.11 -10.59
C GLN A 167 -1.28 14.23 -10.97
N GLY A 168 -1.52 13.27 -11.87
CA GLY A 168 -0.44 12.53 -12.52
C GLY A 168 0.41 13.50 -13.37
N PRO A 169 1.60 13.06 -13.84
CA PRO A 169 2.35 13.85 -14.80
C PRO A 169 1.42 14.20 -15.97
N THR A 170 1.27 15.47 -16.22
CA THR A 170 0.67 15.95 -17.45
C THR A 170 1.64 15.61 -18.58
N ASP A 171 1.21 14.73 -19.48
CA ASP A 171 1.92 14.44 -20.72
C ASP A 171 2.27 15.72 -21.51
#